data_dc854e7e51613f881827544f75306eb2
#
_entry.id   dc854e7e51613f881827544f75306eb2
#
_cell.length_a   1.000
_cell.length_b   1.000
_cell.length_c   1.000
_cell.angle_alpha   90.00
_cell.angle_beta   90.00
_cell.angle_gamma   90.00
#
_symmetry.space_group_name_H-M   'P 1'
#
loop_
_entity.id
_entity.type
_entity.pdbx_description
1 polymer ?
#
loop_
_entity_poly.entity_id
_entity_poly.type
_entity_poly.pdbx_seq_one_letter_code
_entity_poly.pdbx_strand_id
1 'polypeptide(L)'
;MGIDCYCYHNSDPGSIPVPPLDRPVTVSNNLKKYEDLKHQESYNRVLTRNELKTVQSSKKDNEYDKDNNNNFYNLISNNNNNIIIQNDSNFDKYINSFYKEITEEQFNSLMNEKIKEIQLKFGQINQDKKYEYINKFDENIIFKSPLVKEETNIAYFGSWDYINLVKKGWGILIDQKGNIYEGGWENDSMNGYGRIISKNGDYYEGDIKKGNLEGNGIFYSYERKSTYKGEFIDNCFEGKGEQIFENYENGKNIKIKYEGEFKRGKRNGNGKLIYDNGNIYEGAFIDDNFEGEGIFKWKDGREYNGQWKENQMNGKGVFRWDKNNWYEGHYKDNRREGFGVYHFGEENYFEGKWLNNLPHGVGKICKDGKIVEGLFRFGKFIKTINRKGSTYIGASINFKDEKIDINSFKRKKNNLK
;
A
#
# COMPACT_ATOMS: atom_id res chain seq x y z
N MET A 1 5.71 -23.82 -9.11
CA MET A 1 6.16 -22.43 -8.88
C MET A 1 5.11 -21.78 -7.99
N GLY A 2 5.45 -21.30 -6.81
CA GLY A 2 4.51 -20.49 -6.02
C GLY A 2 4.56 -19.06 -6.53
N ILE A 3 3.53 -18.23 -6.28
CA ILE A 3 3.65 -16.79 -6.45
C ILE A 3 4.55 -16.30 -5.30
N ASP A 4 5.83 -16.60 -5.37
CA ASP A 4 6.80 -15.92 -4.54
C ASP A 4 7.13 -14.61 -5.26
N CYS A 5 6.33 -13.56 -5.01
CA CYS A 5 6.74 -12.20 -5.31
C CYS A 5 7.96 -11.90 -4.44
N TYR A 6 9.14 -12.34 -4.85
CA TYR A 6 10.40 -12.21 -4.10
C TYR A 6 10.75 -10.76 -3.75
N CYS A 7 10.10 -9.81 -4.39
CA CYS A 7 10.28 -8.38 -4.12
C CYS A 7 9.26 -7.80 -3.12
N TYR A 8 8.31 -8.61 -2.64
CA TYR A 8 7.30 -8.15 -1.70
C TYR A 8 7.82 -8.23 -0.27
N HIS A 9 8.86 -7.46 0.04
CA HIS A 9 9.45 -7.40 1.37
C HIS A 9 8.69 -6.41 2.27
N ASN A 10 8.25 -6.93 3.40
CA ASN A 10 8.03 -6.37 4.76
C ASN A 10 7.85 -4.85 4.99
N SER A 11 7.34 -4.06 4.06
CA SER A 11 6.87 -2.72 4.38
C SER A 11 5.42 -2.78 4.84
N ASP A 12 5.21 -2.78 6.13
CA ASP A 12 3.91 -2.54 6.73
C ASP A 12 3.51 -1.08 6.43
N PRO A 13 2.44 -0.82 5.65
CA PRO A 13 2.01 0.54 5.34
C PRO A 13 1.51 1.30 6.57
N GLY A 14 1.11 0.57 7.63
CA GLY A 14 0.76 1.15 8.92
C GLY A 14 1.98 1.60 9.73
N SER A 15 3.19 1.11 9.39
CA SER A 15 4.43 1.42 10.11
C SER A 15 5.16 2.66 9.60
N ILE A 16 4.67 3.34 8.55
CA ILE A 16 5.22 4.64 8.18
C ILE A 16 4.89 5.61 9.30
N PRO A 17 5.87 6.08 10.09
CA PRO A 17 5.58 6.95 11.20
C PRO A 17 4.95 8.23 10.67
N VAL A 18 3.70 8.46 11.04
CA VAL A 18 3.13 9.81 10.91
C VAL A 18 4.07 10.73 11.65
N PRO A 19 4.62 11.79 11.02
CA PRO A 19 5.56 12.69 11.69
C PRO A 19 4.98 13.11 13.03
N PRO A 20 5.75 13.09 14.12
CA PRO A 20 5.22 13.42 15.44
C PRO A 20 4.54 14.76 15.39
N LEU A 21 3.36 14.83 16.00
CA LEU A 21 2.60 16.05 16.15
C LEU A 21 3.54 17.08 16.82
N ASP A 22 4.04 18.05 16.06
CA ASP A 22 4.80 19.14 16.58
C ASP A 22 3.83 19.98 17.46
N ARG A 23 3.67 19.54 18.71
CA ARG A 23 2.93 20.32 19.70
C ARG A 23 3.79 21.51 20.03
N PRO A 24 3.26 22.73 20.00
CA PRO A 24 3.94 23.85 20.59
C PRO A 24 4.24 23.47 22.05
N VAL A 25 5.53 23.42 22.42
CA VAL A 25 6.04 22.95 23.71
C VAL A 25 5.34 23.66 24.86
N THR A 26 4.48 22.93 25.60
CA THR A 26 4.11 23.31 26.96
C THR A 26 5.16 22.70 27.88
N VAL A 27 6.02 23.48 28.43
CA VAL A 27 6.80 23.09 29.59
C VAL A 27 5.88 23.17 30.80
N SER A 28 5.23 22.08 31.17
CA SER A 28 4.69 21.89 32.49
C SER A 28 5.65 21.00 33.26
N ASN A 29 6.09 21.49 34.40
CA ASN A 29 6.84 20.74 35.42
C ASN A 29 5.99 19.52 35.85
N ASN A 30 6.34 18.33 35.39
CA ASN A 30 6.03 17.06 36.04
C ASN A 30 6.95 15.98 35.51
N LEU A 31 8.17 15.98 36.01
CA LEU A 31 9.08 14.83 36.03
C LEU A 31 8.61 13.90 37.16
N LYS A 32 7.54 13.13 36.94
CA LYS A 32 7.19 11.90 37.68
C LYS A 32 5.98 11.28 37.07
N LYS A 33 6.17 10.41 36.06
CA LYS A 33 5.27 9.33 35.65
C LYS A 33 5.75 8.64 34.36
N TYR A 34 6.96 8.11 34.40
CA TYR A 34 7.48 7.27 33.29
C TYR A 34 8.00 5.91 33.78
N GLU A 35 7.61 5.44 34.94
CA GLU A 35 8.02 4.12 35.45
C GLU A 35 6.92 3.07 35.62
N ASP A 36 5.63 3.36 35.33
CA ASP A 36 4.55 2.44 35.66
C ASP A 36 3.79 1.84 34.47
N LEU A 37 4.42 1.67 33.29
CA LEU A 37 3.79 0.95 32.16
C LEU A 37 4.70 -0.15 31.57
N LYS A 38 5.33 -0.93 32.43
CA LYS A 38 5.79 -2.28 32.10
C LYS A 38 5.05 -3.24 33.04
N HIS A 39 3.86 -3.68 32.64
CA HIS A 39 3.22 -4.96 33.02
C HIS A 39 1.73 -4.87 32.66
N GLN A 40 1.39 -5.38 31.51
CA GLN A 40 0.15 -6.12 31.32
C GLN A 40 0.30 -7.05 30.13
N GLU A 41 0.75 -8.24 30.45
CA GLU A 41 0.66 -9.42 29.60
C GLU A 41 -0.78 -9.94 29.54
N SER A 42 -1.09 -10.46 28.37
CA SER A 42 -1.98 -11.59 28.11
C SER A 42 -3.42 -11.57 28.67
N TYR A 43 -4.38 -11.48 27.75
CA TYR A 43 -5.59 -12.32 27.85
C TYR A 43 -6.04 -12.78 26.46
N ASN A 44 -5.68 -14.02 26.14
CA ASN A 44 -6.35 -14.84 25.17
C ASN A 44 -7.78 -15.12 25.66
N ARG A 45 -8.80 -14.62 24.97
CA ARG A 45 -10.18 -15.01 25.21
C ARG A 45 -10.68 -15.86 24.05
N VAL A 46 -10.75 -17.15 24.30
CA VAL A 46 -11.44 -18.14 23.48
C VAL A 46 -12.92 -17.79 23.48
N LEU A 47 -13.47 -17.46 22.30
CA LEU A 47 -14.91 -17.29 22.11
C LEU A 47 -15.61 -18.63 22.20
N THR A 48 -16.59 -18.73 23.09
CA THR A 48 -17.38 -19.94 23.32
C THR A 48 -18.49 -20.08 22.27
N ARG A 49 -18.88 -21.34 22.05
CA ARG A 49 -19.79 -21.87 21.02
C ARG A 49 -21.22 -21.27 20.95
N ASN A 50 -21.55 -20.27 21.76
CA ASN A 50 -22.89 -19.69 21.82
C ASN A 50 -23.10 -18.39 21.05
N GLU A 51 -22.04 -17.76 20.51
CA GLU A 51 -22.16 -16.52 19.74
C GLU A 51 -22.36 -16.75 18.23
N LEU A 52 -22.33 -18.00 17.77
CA LEU A 52 -22.55 -18.39 16.37
C LEU A 52 -24.03 -18.60 15.97
N LYS A 53 -24.99 -18.34 16.88
CA LYS A 53 -26.42 -18.58 16.60
C LYS A 53 -27.25 -17.34 16.22
N THR A 54 -26.68 -16.15 16.15
CA THR A 54 -27.46 -14.92 15.89
C THR A 54 -27.29 -14.32 14.49
N VAL A 55 -26.66 -15.02 13.55
CA VAL A 55 -26.49 -14.56 12.15
C VAL A 55 -27.28 -15.44 11.15
N GLN A 56 -28.27 -16.19 11.62
CA GLN A 56 -29.14 -17.00 10.74
C GLN A 56 -30.58 -16.50 10.74
N SER A 57 -30.82 -15.21 10.39
CA SER A 57 -32.17 -14.80 9.99
C SER A 57 -32.14 -13.49 9.19
N SER A 58 -31.71 -13.56 7.95
CA SER A 58 -32.18 -12.71 6.85
C SER A 58 -31.67 -13.27 5.51
N LYS A 59 -32.13 -14.47 5.17
CA LYS A 59 -32.11 -14.91 3.77
C LYS A 59 -33.36 -14.35 3.12
N LYS A 60 -33.21 -13.34 2.28
CA LYS A 60 -34.08 -13.07 1.16
C LYS A 60 -33.43 -13.64 -0.10
N ASP A 61 -34.23 -14.44 -0.74
CA ASP A 61 -33.98 -15.19 -1.96
C ASP A 61 -33.34 -14.33 -3.05
N ASN A 62 -32.12 -14.71 -3.47
CA ASN A 62 -31.65 -14.49 -4.82
C ASN A 62 -31.36 -15.87 -5.40
N GLU A 63 -32.27 -16.32 -6.27
CA GLU A 63 -32.00 -17.39 -7.20
C GLU A 63 -30.74 -17.03 -8.00
N TYR A 64 -29.62 -17.64 -7.64
CA TYR A 64 -28.44 -17.65 -8.49
C TYR A 64 -28.59 -18.79 -9.50
N ASP A 65 -28.70 -18.39 -10.75
CA ASP A 65 -28.71 -19.22 -11.94
C ASP A 65 -27.61 -20.29 -11.85
N LYS A 66 -28.01 -21.54 -11.73
CA LYS A 66 -27.17 -22.75 -11.77
C LYS A 66 -26.59 -23.04 -13.16
N ASP A 67 -26.96 -22.24 -14.16
CA ASP A 67 -26.66 -22.54 -15.57
C ASP A 67 -25.33 -21.95 -16.09
N ASN A 68 -24.60 -21.14 -15.28
CA ASN A 68 -23.36 -20.50 -15.75
C ASN A 68 -22.10 -21.38 -15.74
N ASN A 69 -22.10 -22.54 -15.09
CA ASN A 69 -20.95 -23.45 -15.13
C ASN A 69 -20.93 -24.33 -16.42
N ASN A 70 -22.04 -24.46 -17.12
CA ASN A 70 -22.14 -25.23 -18.38
C ASN A 70 -21.69 -24.43 -19.62
N ASN A 71 -21.41 -23.12 -19.51
CA ASN A 71 -21.07 -22.30 -20.66
C ASN A 71 -19.69 -22.59 -21.28
N PHE A 72 -18.76 -23.18 -20.54
CA PHE A 72 -17.43 -23.51 -21.06
C PHE A 72 -17.48 -24.64 -22.09
N TYR A 73 -18.24 -25.71 -21.79
CA TYR A 73 -18.46 -26.83 -22.74
C TYR A 73 -19.32 -26.44 -23.92
N ASN A 74 -20.37 -25.67 -23.69
CA ASN A 74 -21.25 -25.24 -24.78
C ASN A 74 -20.56 -24.31 -25.78
N LEU A 75 -19.57 -23.52 -25.35
CA LEU A 75 -18.79 -22.67 -26.25
C LEU A 75 -17.79 -23.45 -27.09
N ILE A 76 -17.13 -24.44 -26.49
CA ILE A 76 -16.20 -25.31 -27.21
C ILE A 76 -16.97 -26.28 -28.09
N SER A 77 -18.09 -26.84 -27.63
CA SER A 77 -18.94 -27.76 -28.42
C SER A 77 -19.65 -27.07 -29.58
N ASN A 78 -20.08 -25.81 -29.43
CA ASN A 78 -20.75 -25.06 -30.52
C ASN A 78 -19.78 -24.50 -31.57
N ASN A 79 -18.49 -24.28 -31.24
CA ASN A 79 -17.46 -23.94 -32.23
C ASN A 79 -16.77 -25.17 -32.84
N ASN A 80 -17.05 -26.37 -32.33
CA ASN A 80 -16.37 -27.60 -32.70
C ASN A 80 -16.89 -28.25 -34.01
N ASN A 81 -17.66 -27.56 -34.84
CA ASN A 81 -18.09 -28.14 -36.13
C ASN A 81 -16.93 -28.37 -37.12
N ASN A 82 -15.65 -28.05 -36.74
CA ASN A 82 -14.47 -28.34 -37.59
C ASN A 82 -13.20 -28.70 -36.78
N ILE A 83 -13.28 -29.12 -35.53
CA ILE A 83 -12.08 -29.71 -34.90
C ILE A 83 -11.97 -31.14 -35.42
N ILE A 84 -11.08 -31.34 -36.37
CA ILE A 84 -10.65 -32.67 -36.83
C ILE A 84 -9.99 -33.32 -35.61
N ILE A 85 -10.68 -34.27 -34.96
CA ILE A 85 -10.06 -35.21 -34.04
C ILE A 85 -9.17 -36.11 -34.90
N GLN A 86 -7.94 -35.63 -35.20
CA GLN A 86 -6.91 -36.51 -35.70
C GLN A 86 -6.53 -37.40 -34.51
N ASN A 87 -6.88 -38.67 -34.58
CA ASN A 87 -6.36 -39.71 -33.69
C ASN A 87 -4.86 -39.86 -33.96
N ASP A 88 -4.02 -38.99 -33.36
CA ASP A 88 -2.60 -39.22 -33.38
C ASP A 88 -2.27 -40.28 -32.31
N SER A 89 -2.07 -41.51 -32.80
CA SER A 89 -1.77 -42.67 -31.94
C SER A 89 -0.54 -42.45 -31.04
N ASN A 90 0.38 -41.57 -31.40
CA ASN A 90 1.57 -41.25 -30.66
C ASN A 90 1.26 -40.32 -29.48
N PHE A 91 0.41 -39.32 -29.68
CA PHE A 91 -0.01 -38.42 -28.62
C PHE A 91 -0.86 -39.14 -27.55
N ASP A 92 -1.84 -39.94 -27.98
CA ASP A 92 -2.68 -40.71 -27.07
C ASP A 92 -1.87 -41.75 -26.29
N LYS A 93 -0.86 -42.37 -26.94
CA LYS A 93 0.09 -43.26 -26.24
C LYS A 93 0.92 -42.51 -25.19
N TYR A 94 1.40 -41.31 -25.50
CA TYR A 94 2.12 -40.45 -24.56
C TYR A 94 1.23 -40.09 -23.36
N ILE A 95 0.02 -39.54 -23.61
CA ILE A 95 -0.92 -39.18 -22.55
C ILE A 95 -1.21 -40.38 -21.64
N ASN A 96 -1.60 -41.52 -22.21
CA ASN A 96 -1.93 -42.72 -21.44
C ASN A 96 -0.76 -43.34 -20.69
N SER A 97 0.50 -42.99 -21.05
CA SER A 97 1.69 -43.46 -20.33
C SER A 97 2.01 -42.65 -19.08
N PHE A 98 1.60 -41.40 -19.03
CA PHE A 98 1.98 -40.48 -17.94
C PHE A 98 0.82 -39.84 -17.20
N TYR A 99 -0.38 -39.85 -17.78
CA TYR A 99 -1.55 -39.19 -17.25
C TYR A 99 -2.75 -40.13 -17.18
N LYS A 100 -3.58 -39.89 -16.19
CA LYS A 100 -4.89 -40.52 -16.02
C LYS A 100 -5.98 -39.48 -16.23
N GLU A 101 -6.98 -39.82 -17.03
CA GLU A 101 -8.16 -39.01 -17.21
C GLU A 101 -9.02 -39.03 -15.93
N ILE A 102 -9.49 -37.85 -15.53
CA ILE A 102 -10.38 -37.66 -14.38
C ILE A 102 -11.60 -36.85 -14.79
N THR A 103 -12.69 -36.95 -14.01
CA THR A 103 -13.87 -36.12 -14.25
C THR A 103 -13.62 -34.67 -13.81
N GLU A 104 -14.45 -33.74 -14.32
CA GLU A 104 -14.42 -32.35 -13.88
C GLU A 104 -14.74 -32.20 -12.38
N GLU A 105 -15.65 -33.01 -11.86
CA GLU A 105 -15.96 -33.03 -10.43
C GLU A 105 -14.73 -33.40 -9.62
N GLN A 106 -13.99 -34.43 -10.06
CA GLN A 106 -12.72 -34.82 -9.44
C GLN A 106 -11.69 -33.70 -9.56
N PHE A 107 -11.55 -33.04 -10.72
CA PHE A 107 -10.67 -31.91 -10.92
C PHE A 107 -11.02 -30.73 -9.99
N ASN A 108 -12.29 -30.35 -9.91
CA ASN A 108 -12.76 -29.28 -9.04
C ASN A 108 -12.63 -29.62 -7.54
N SER A 109 -12.67 -30.90 -7.20
CA SER A 109 -12.45 -31.35 -5.80
C SER A 109 -11.02 -31.14 -5.31
N LEU A 110 -10.05 -30.94 -6.20
CA LEU A 110 -8.65 -30.63 -5.83
C LEU A 110 -8.50 -29.21 -5.30
N MET A 111 -9.50 -28.33 -5.49
CA MET A 111 -9.48 -26.95 -5.00
C MET A 111 -9.89 -26.87 -3.53
N ASN A 112 -9.12 -26.15 -2.72
CA ASN A 112 -9.47 -25.90 -1.34
C ASN A 112 -10.52 -24.77 -1.17
N GLU A 113 -11.10 -24.64 0.02
CA GLU A 113 -12.15 -23.65 0.30
C GLU A 113 -11.65 -22.18 0.14
N LYS A 114 -10.40 -21.91 0.47
CA LYS A 114 -9.81 -20.57 0.33
C LYS A 114 -9.70 -20.14 -1.15
N ILE A 115 -9.36 -21.08 -2.02
CA ILE A 115 -9.34 -20.83 -3.47
C ILE A 115 -10.73 -20.51 -3.98
N LYS A 116 -11.75 -21.26 -3.54
CA LYS A 116 -13.15 -20.99 -3.90
C LYS A 116 -13.61 -19.63 -3.41
N GLU A 117 -13.24 -19.23 -2.19
CA GLU A 117 -13.49 -17.87 -1.66
C GLU A 117 -12.87 -16.79 -2.57
N ILE A 118 -11.63 -16.96 -2.99
CA ILE A 118 -10.94 -16.03 -3.88
C ILE A 118 -11.57 -15.99 -5.27
N GLN A 119 -11.96 -17.13 -5.81
CA GLN A 119 -12.70 -17.18 -7.10
C GLN A 119 -14.03 -16.43 -7.00
N LEU A 120 -14.77 -16.57 -5.90
CA LEU A 120 -16.00 -15.83 -5.67
C LEU A 120 -15.75 -14.33 -5.53
N LYS A 121 -14.68 -13.93 -4.86
CA LYS A 121 -14.31 -12.52 -4.66
C LYS A 121 -13.96 -11.81 -5.97
N PHE A 122 -13.16 -12.43 -6.82
CA PHE A 122 -12.66 -11.83 -8.05
C PHE A 122 -13.45 -12.23 -9.32
N GLY A 123 -14.35 -13.20 -9.18
CA GLY A 123 -15.20 -13.65 -10.28
C GLY A 123 -14.46 -14.50 -11.32
N GLN A 124 -14.97 -14.48 -12.54
CA GLN A 124 -14.36 -15.18 -13.68
C GLN A 124 -13.19 -14.36 -14.24
N ILE A 125 -12.20 -15.06 -14.79
CA ILE A 125 -11.10 -14.42 -15.53
C ILE A 125 -11.67 -13.61 -16.72
N ASN A 126 -10.95 -12.58 -17.15
CA ASN A 126 -11.35 -11.73 -18.26
C ASN A 126 -11.64 -12.57 -19.52
N GLN A 127 -12.93 -12.66 -19.91
CA GLN A 127 -13.39 -13.52 -21.00
C GLN A 127 -12.90 -13.02 -22.37
N ASP A 128 -12.79 -11.71 -22.60
CA ASP A 128 -12.30 -11.17 -23.86
C ASP A 128 -10.85 -11.60 -24.10
N LYS A 129 -10.02 -11.55 -23.06
CA LYS A 129 -8.64 -12.05 -23.12
C LYS A 129 -8.56 -13.55 -23.36
N LYS A 130 -9.46 -14.31 -22.74
CA LYS A 130 -9.58 -15.76 -22.99
C LYS A 130 -9.93 -16.06 -24.45
N TYR A 131 -10.90 -15.33 -25.04
CA TYR A 131 -11.29 -15.50 -26.43
C TYR A 131 -10.16 -15.15 -27.42
N GLU A 132 -9.34 -14.13 -27.12
CA GLU A 132 -8.16 -13.82 -27.95
C GLU A 132 -7.22 -15.03 -28.08
N TYR A 133 -7.10 -15.84 -27.03
CA TYR A 133 -6.27 -17.05 -27.03
C TYR A 133 -6.93 -18.21 -27.75
N ILE A 134 -8.23 -18.46 -27.49
CA ILE A 134 -8.98 -19.57 -28.08
C ILE A 134 -9.11 -19.41 -29.62
N ASN A 135 -9.21 -18.19 -30.11
CA ASN A 135 -9.35 -17.91 -31.54
C ASN A 135 -8.02 -17.90 -32.32
N LYS A 136 -6.86 -18.02 -31.66
CA LYS A 136 -5.55 -18.13 -32.31
C LYS A 136 -5.11 -19.59 -32.52
N PHE A 137 -6.03 -20.48 -32.88
CA PHE A 137 -5.71 -21.89 -33.03
C PHE A 137 -4.75 -22.16 -34.21
N ASP A 138 -3.64 -22.80 -33.87
CA ASP A 138 -2.78 -23.54 -34.79
C ASP A 138 -3.39 -24.92 -35.02
N GLU A 139 -3.29 -25.48 -36.24
CA GLU A 139 -3.83 -26.78 -36.61
C GLU A 139 -3.34 -27.93 -35.71
N ASN A 140 -2.21 -27.72 -35.02
CA ASN A 140 -1.59 -28.70 -34.13
C ASN A 140 -2.10 -28.65 -32.68
N ILE A 141 -3.12 -27.84 -32.39
CA ILE A 141 -3.66 -27.70 -31.05
C ILE A 141 -4.89 -28.57 -30.87
N ILE A 142 -4.88 -29.40 -29.83
CA ILE A 142 -6.03 -30.18 -29.41
C ILE A 142 -6.39 -29.85 -27.96
N PHE A 143 -7.65 -29.94 -27.63
CA PHE A 143 -8.16 -29.80 -26.27
C PHE A 143 -8.38 -31.17 -25.65
N LYS A 144 -7.93 -31.37 -24.39
CA LYS A 144 -8.13 -32.60 -23.63
C LYS A 144 -8.97 -32.37 -22.40
N SER A 145 -9.77 -33.38 -22.03
CA SER A 145 -10.40 -33.49 -20.70
C SER A 145 -9.39 -33.40 -19.59
N PRO A 146 -9.84 -33.19 -18.32
CA PRO A 146 -8.92 -33.09 -17.19
C PRO A 146 -8.04 -34.35 -17.07
N LEU A 147 -6.74 -34.12 -16.99
CA LEU A 147 -5.70 -35.15 -16.89
C LEU A 147 -4.92 -34.96 -15.59
N VAL A 148 -4.66 -36.03 -14.86
CA VAL A 148 -3.79 -35.99 -13.68
C VAL A 148 -2.52 -36.82 -13.90
N LYS A 149 -1.36 -36.25 -13.58
CA LYS A 149 -0.08 -36.97 -13.55
C LYS A 149 0.05 -37.62 -12.17
N GLU A 150 -0.20 -38.95 -12.08
CA GLU A 150 -0.30 -39.67 -10.82
C GLU A 150 0.95 -39.55 -9.93
N GLU A 151 2.15 -39.56 -10.51
CA GLU A 151 3.41 -39.44 -9.77
C GLU A 151 3.57 -38.11 -9.01
N THR A 152 2.95 -37.03 -9.51
CA THR A 152 3.15 -35.68 -8.99
C THR A 152 1.87 -35.03 -8.49
N ASN A 153 0.70 -35.65 -8.69
CA ASN A 153 -0.62 -35.07 -8.42
C ASN A 153 -0.84 -33.69 -9.09
N ILE A 154 -0.18 -33.46 -10.23
CA ILE A 154 -0.41 -32.28 -11.05
C ILE A 154 -1.58 -32.59 -11.99
N ALA A 155 -2.63 -31.77 -11.94
CA ALA A 155 -3.78 -31.90 -12.84
C ALA A 155 -3.76 -30.78 -13.87
N TYR A 156 -4.09 -31.09 -15.12
CA TYR A 156 -4.19 -30.13 -16.22
C TYR A 156 -5.45 -30.37 -17.02
N PHE A 157 -6.15 -29.30 -17.34
CA PHE A 157 -7.35 -29.27 -18.16
C PHE A 157 -7.19 -28.17 -19.21
N GLY A 158 -6.99 -28.52 -20.47
CA GLY A 158 -6.74 -27.52 -21.50
C GLY A 158 -6.13 -28.03 -22.79
N SER A 159 -5.56 -27.10 -23.53
CA SER A 159 -5.05 -27.29 -24.87
C SER A 159 -3.60 -27.82 -24.89
N TRP A 160 -3.32 -28.66 -25.87
CA TRP A 160 -2.01 -29.28 -26.10
C TRP A 160 -1.57 -29.12 -27.56
N ASP A 161 -0.28 -28.89 -27.76
CA ASP A 161 0.37 -29.12 -29.03
C ASP A 161 0.69 -30.62 -29.13
N TYR A 162 -0.07 -31.34 -29.96
CA TYR A 162 0.05 -32.79 -30.01
C TYR A 162 1.29 -33.29 -30.76
N ILE A 163 1.94 -32.42 -31.56
CA ILE A 163 3.20 -32.76 -32.23
C ILE A 163 4.36 -32.66 -31.26
N ASN A 164 4.43 -31.56 -30.51
CA ASN A 164 5.53 -31.29 -29.59
C ASN A 164 5.30 -31.87 -28.19
N LEU A 165 4.12 -32.40 -27.91
CA LEU A 165 3.72 -33.01 -26.62
C LEU A 165 3.81 -32.05 -25.45
N VAL A 166 3.48 -30.77 -25.65
CA VAL A 166 3.57 -29.70 -24.66
C VAL A 166 2.23 -28.97 -24.49
N LYS A 167 2.02 -28.37 -23.32
CA LYS A 167 0.86 -27.48 -23.10
C LYS A 167 1.01 -26.22 -23.94
N LYS A 168 0.03 -25.91 -24.76
CA LYS A 168 0.00 -24.74 -25.62
C LYS A 168 -1.47 -24.30 -25.84
N GLY A 169 -1.72 -22.99 -25.86
CA GLY A 169 -3.06 -22.45 -25.95
C GLY A 169 -3.64 -22.10 -24.58
N TRP A 170 -4.92 -22.39 -24.34
CA TRP A 170 -5.57 -22.07 -23.07
C TRP A 170 -5.72 -23.31 -22.18
N GLY A 171 -5.47 -23.14 -20.85
CA GLY A 171 -5.65 -24.25 -19.93
C GLY A 171 -5.63 -23.85 -18.47
N ILE A 172 -6.05 -24.80 -17.63
CA ILE A 172 -6.03 -24.70 -16.17
C ILE A 172 -5.14 -25.80 -15.63
N LEU A 173 -4.18 -25.44 -14.79
CA LEU A 173 -3.31 -26.37 -14.08
C LEU A 173 -3.50 -26.23 -12.57
N ILE A 174 -3.60 -27.35 -11.88
CA ILE A 174 -3.53 -27.42 -10.40
C ILE A 174 -2.21 -28.14 -10.09
N ASP A 175 -1.30 -27.45 -9.40
CA ASP A 175 -0.02 -28.04 -9.04
C ASP A 175 -0.12 -28.94 -7.80
N GLN A 176 0.96 -29.67 -7.50
CA GLN A 176 1.04 -30.58 -6.32
C GLN A 176 0.87 -29.84 -4.98
N LYS A 177 1.06 -28.52 -4.93
CA LYS A 177 0.82 -27.69 -3.74
C LYS A 177 -0.64 -27.24 -3.63
N GLY A 178 -1.43 -27.40 -4.68
CA GLY A 178 -2.81 -26.96 -4.80
C GLY A 178 -2.94 -25.51 -5.26
N ASN A 179 -1.91 -24.93 -5.91
CA ASN A 179 -2.04 -23.63 -6.59
C ASN A 179 -2.72 -23.85 -7.94
N ILE A 180 -3.51 -22.86 -8.37
CA ILE A 180 -4.22 -22.86 -9.66
C ILE A 180 -3.55 -21.86 -10.59
N TYR A 181 -3.38 -22.29 -11.83
CA TYR A 181 -2.86 -21.52 -12.95
C TYR A 181 -3.83 -21.61 -14.11
N GLU A 182 -4.54 -20.54 -14.43
CA GLU A 182 -5.51 -20.48 -15.53
C GLU A 182 -5.08 -19.40 -16.52
N GLY A 183 -4.94 -19.73 -17.79
CA GLY A 183 -4.52 -18.75 -18.79
C GLY A 183 -3.88 -19.35 -20.01
N GLY A 184 -3.10 -18.50 -20.72
CA GLY A 184 -2.31 -18.89 -21.89
C GLY A 184 -1.10 -19.74 -21.52
N TRP A 185 -0.83 -20.72 -22.36
CA TRP A 185 0.30 -21.65 -22.24
C TRP A 185 1.12 -21.67 -23.51
N GLU A 186 2.41 -21.76 -23.38
CA GLU A 186 3.36 -21.95 -24.47
C GLU A 186 4.56 -22.77 -23.99
N ASN A 187 4.85 -23.91 -24.65
CA ASN A 187 5.95 -24.81 -24.30
C ASN A 187 5.96 -25.15 -22.78
N ASP A 188 4.84 -25.65 -22.26
CA ASP A 188 4.63 -26.03 -20.85
C ASP A 188 4.74 -24.89 -19.83
N SER A 189 4.91 -23.65 -20.25
CA SER A 189 4.98 -22.48 -19.40
C SER A 189 3.79 -21.57 -19.59
N MET A 190 3.30 -20.90 -18.53
CA MET A 190 2.32 -19.83 -18.67
C MET A 190 2.91 -18.70 -19.51
N ASN A 191 2.18 -18.24 -20.49
CA ASN A 191 2.60 -17.16 -21.37
C ASN A 191 1.40 -16.39 -21.90
N GLY A 192 1.44 -15.06 -21.86
CA GLY A 192 0.38 -14.18 -22.25
C GLY A 192 -0.51 -13.74 -21.09
N TYR A 193 -1.82 -13.77 -21.20
CA TYR A 193 -2.73 -13.38 -20.12
C TYR A 193 -3.12 -14.59 -19.28
N GLY A 194 -3.14 -14.41 -17.95
CA GLY A 194 -3.55 -15.49 -17.07
C GLY A 194 -3.89 -15.05 -15.66
N ARG A 195 -4.40 -16.00 -14.90
CA ARG A 195 -4.75 -15.89 -13.50
C ARG A 195 -4.03 -16.96 -12.68
N ILE A 196 -3.51 -16.57 -11.54
CA ILE A 196 -2.88 -17.48 -10.59
C ILE A 196 -3.55 -17.30 -9.24
N ILE A 197 -3.97 -18.41 -8.60
CA ILE A 197 -4.50 -18.41 -7.25
C ILE A 197 -3.66 -19.38 -6.44
N SER A 198 -2.93 -18.88 -5.46
CA SER A 198 -2.14 -19.74 -4.60
C SER A 198 -2.98 -20.36 -3.50
N LYS A 199 -2.52 -21.50 -2.98
CA LYS A 199 -3.17 -22.23 -1.88
C LYS A 199 -3.40 -21.37 -0.63
N ASN A 200 -2.53 -20.39 -0.38
CA ASN A 200 -2.64 -19.43 0.72
C ASN A 200 -3.67 -18.32 0.47
N GLY A 201 -4.24 -18.24 -0.73
CA GLY A 201 -5.25 -17.27 -1.12
C GLY A 201 -4.72 -16.02 -1.81
N ASP A 202 -3.42 -15.91 -2.10
CA ASP A 202 -2.92 -14.83 -2.93
C ASP A 202 -3.44 -15.01 -4.37
N TYR A 203 -3.73 -13.91 -5.02
CA TYR A 203 -4.32 -13.85 -6.35
C TYR A 203 -3.52 -12.93 -7.27
N TYR A 204 -3.35 -13.36 -8.50
CA TYR A 204 -2.85 -12.52 -9.59
C TYR A 204 -3.73 -12.71 -10.82
N GLU A 205 -3.99 -11.62 -11.55
CA GLU A 205 -4.56 -11.65 -12.91
C GLU A 205 -3.91 -10.57 -13.74
N GLY A 206 -3.33 -10.95 -14.89
CA GLY A 206 -2.63 -10.02 -15.76
C GLY A 206 -1.71 -10.71 -16.77
N ASP A 207 -0.75 -9.94 -17.27
CA ASP A 207 0.22 -10.42 -18.25
C ASP A 207 1.28 -11.31 -17.60
N ILE A 208 1.60 -12.43 -18.25
CA ILE A 208 2.58 -13.42 -17.80
C ILE A 208 3.51 -13.73 -18.98
N LYS A 209 4.80 -13.81 -18.71
CA LYS A 209 5.81 -14.14 -19.71
C LYS A 209 6.73 -15.21 -19.18
N LYS A 210 6.75 -16.38 -19.85
CA LYS A 210 7.56 -17.54 -19.46
C LYS A 210 7.43 -17.89 -17.97
N GLY A 211 6.21 -17.80 -17.43
CA GLY A 211 5.90 -18.10 -16.04
C GLY A 211 6.15 -16.97 -15.03
N ASN A 212 6.68 -15.82 -15.45
CA ASN A 212 6.86 -14.64 -14.60
C ASN A 212 5.72 -13.63 -14.81
N LEU A 213 5.34 -12.94 -13.72
CA LEU A 213 4.43 -11.80 -13.79
C LEU A 213 5.15 -10.65 -14.51
N GLU A 214 4.52 -10.15 -15.56
CA GLU A 214 5.10 -9.16 -16.47
C GLU A 214 3.99 -8.22 -16.97
N GLY A 215 4.33 -6.99 -17.41
CA GLY A 215 3.34 -6.09 -17.96
C GLY A 215 2.32 -5.61 -16.93
N ASN A 216 1.03 -5.53 -17.31
CA ASN A 216 -0.01 -5.02 -16.44
C ASN A 216 -0.76 -6.14 -15.73
N GLY A 217 -1.07 -5.93 -14.44
CA GLY A 217 -1.81 -6.91 -13.67
C GLY A 217 -2.40 -6.37 -12.38
N ILE A 218 -3.21 -7.23 -11.75
CA ILE A 218 -3.78 -7.04 -10.42
C ILE A 218 -3.25 -8.16 -9.54
N PHE A 219 -2.66 -7.80 -8.41
CA PHE A 219 -2.22 -8.73 -7.36
C PHE A 219 -2.97 -8.46 -6.06
N TYR A 220 -3.47 -9.51 -5.43
CA TYR A 220 -4.07 -9.44 -4.10
C TYR A 220 -3.33 -10.35 -3.15
N SER A 221 -2.85 -9.81 -2.03
CA SER A 221 -2.31 -10.59 -0.92
C SER A 221 -3.40 -10.89 0.09
N TYR A 222 -3.70 -12.17 0.27
CA TYR A 222 -4.71 -12.63 1.22
C TYR A 222 -4.31 -12.34 2.68
N GLU A 223 -3.06 -12.53 3.01
CA GLU A 223 -2.53 -12.30 4.36
C GLU A 223 -2.56 -10.81 4.72
N ARG A 224 -2.07 -9.96 3.81
CA ARG A 224 -1.94 -8.51 4.05
C ARG A 224 -3.22 -7.72 3.75
N LYS A 225 -4.23 -8.37 3.18
CA LYS A 225 -5.47 -7.70 2.72
C LYS A 225 -5.17 -6.49 1.84
N SER A 226 -4.20 -6.63 0.94
CA SER A 226 -3.77 -5.56 0.05
C SER A 226 -3.94 -5.94 -1.41
N THR A 227 -4.40 -4.97 -2.20
CA THR A 227 -4.52 -5.09 -3.66
C THR A 227 -3.53 -4.13 -4.30
N TYR A 228 -2.73 -4.62 -5.23
CA TYR A 228 -1.92 -3.82 -6.14
C TYR A 228 -2.48 -3.93 -7.55
N LYS A 229 -2.55 -2.81 -8.27
CA LYS A 229 -2.90 -2.72 -9.68
C LYS A 229 -1.87 -1.84 -10.37
N GLY A 230 -1.13 -2.39 -11.34
CA GLY A 230 -0.07 -1.65 -12.01
C GLY A 230 0.83 -2.55 -12.84
N GLU A 231 2.04 -2.06 -13.08
CA GLU A 231 3.05 -2.71 -13.90
C GLU A 231 3.85 -3.73 -13.09
N PHE A 232 4.27 -4.81 -13.75
CA PHE A 232 5.11 -5.88 -13.22
C PHE A 232 6.33 -6.10 -14.12
N ILE A 233 7.48 -6.32 -13.52
CA ILE A 233 8.69 -6.82 -14.17
C ILE A 233 9.30 -7.90 -13.27
N ASP A 234 9.55 -9.09 -13.83
CA ASP A 234 10.15 -10.22 -13.11
C ASP A 234 9.50 -10.49 -11.74
N ASN A 235 8.18 -10.61 -11.70
CA ASN A 235 7.37 -10.85 -10.49
C ASN A 235 7.37 -9.71 -9.45
N CYS A 236 7.84 -8.52 -9.78
CA CYS A 236 7.90 -7.38 -8.88
C CYS A 236 7.00 -6.24 -9.35
N PHE A 237 6.42 -5.50 -8.41
CA PHE A 237 5.76 -4.23 -8.73
C PHE A 237 6.81 -3.26 -9.29
N GLU A 238 6.51 -2.66 -10.43
CA GLU A 238 7.41 -1.74 -11.13
C GLU A 238 6.59 -0.60 -11.75
N GLY A 239 7.25 0.49 -12.16
CA GLY A 239 6.59 1.58 -12.86
C GLY A 239 5.44 2.21 -12.07
N LYS A 240 4.35 2.57 -12.75
CA LYS A 240 3.20 3.20 -12.13
C LYS A 240 2.18 2.18 -11.62
N GLY A 241 1.66 2.43 -10.41
CA GLY A 241 0.67 1.55 -9.82
C GLY A 241 -0.14 2.19 -8.70
N GLU A 242 -1.20 1.50 -8.36
CA GLU A 242 -2.07 1.78 -7.22
C GLU A 242 -1.98 0.62 -6.24
N GLN A 243 -1.79 0.90 -4.96
CA GLN A 243 -1.83 -0.10 -3.90
C GLN A 243 -2.83 0.31 -2.82
N ILE A 244 -3.73 -0.60 -2.48
CA ILE A 244 -4.76 -0.40 -1.47
C ILE A 244 -4.59 -1.48 -0.40
N PHE A 245 -4.54 -1.05 0.86
CA PHE A 245 -4.59 -1.92 2.03
C PHE A 245 -5.95 -1.75 2.69
N GLU A 246 -6.66 -2.85 2.91
CA GLU A 246 -7.95 -2.86 3.59
C GLU A 246 -7.87 -3.83 4.75
N ASN A 247 -7.91 -3.33 5.97
CA ASN A 247 -7.91 -4.14 7.17
C ASN A 247 -9.13 -3.80 8.04
N TYR A 248 -9.60 -4.77 8.80
CA TYR A 248 -10.71 -4.57 9.72
C TYR A 248 -10.18 -4.65 11.16
N GLU A 249 -10.06 -3.51 11.82
CA GLU A 249 -9.55 -3.41 13.17
C GLU A 249 -10.54 -2.67 14.08
N ASN A 250 -10.78 -3.21 15.28
CA ASN A 250 -11.63 -2.57 16.30
C ASN A 250 -13.02 -2.15 15.79
N GLY A 251 -13.63 -2.94 14.91
CA GLY A 251 -14.96 -2.65 14.36
C GLY A 251 -14.97 -1.61 13.24
N LYS A 252 -13.81 -1.21 12.72
CA LYS A 252 -13.67 -0.25 11.62
C LYS A 252 -12.91 -0.83 10.46
N ASN A 253 -13.33 -0.48 9.26
CA ASN A 253 -12.59 -0.77 8.05
C ASN A 253 -11.51 0.30 7.87
N ILE A 254 -10.24 -0.09 7.93
CA ILE A 254 -9.08 0.78 7.72
C ILE A 254 -8.67 0.67 6.27
N LYS A 255 -8.59 1.80 5.57
CA LYS A 255 -8.17 1.83 4.17
C LYS A 255 -7.03 2.82 3.96
N ILE A 256 -5.89 2.30 3.50
CA ILE A 256 -4.72 3.11 3.11
C ILE A 256 -4.53 2.93 1.62
N LYS A 257 -4.36 4.03 0.88
CA LYS A 257 -4.19 4.02 -0.57
C LYS A 257 -2.90 4.73 -0.95
N TYR A 258 -2.10 4.07 -1.78
CA TYR A 258 -0.96 4.69 -2.46
C TYR A 258 -1.19 4.69 -3.97
N GLU A 259 -0.90 5.80 -4.62
CA GLU A 259 -0.85 5.98 -6.07
C GLU A 259 0.50 6.60 -6.42
N GLY A 260 1.30 5.93 -7.25
CA GLY A 260 2.63 6.45 -7.59
C GLY A 260 3.53 5.43 -8.25
N GLU A 261 4.83 5.71 -8.16
CA GLU A 261 5.86 4.91 -8.77
C GLU A 261 6.36 3.82 -7.83
N PHE A 262 6.68 2.66 -8.42
CA PHE A 262 7.24 1.49 -7.74
C PHE A 262 8.54 1.07 -8.41
N LYS A 263 9.43 0.51 -7.63
CA LYS A 263 10.66 -0.11 -8.09
C LYS A 263 10.97 -1.33 -7.24
N ARG A 264 11.07 -2.49 -7.88
CA ARG A 264 11.34 -3.77 -7.20
C ARG A 264 10.43 -4.01 -6.00
N GLY A 265 9.11 -3.79 -6.17
CA GLY A 265 8.09 -4.05 -5.16
C GLY A 265 7.95 -2.98 -4.07
N LYS A 266 8.74 -1.90 -4.09
CA LYS A 266 8.71 -0.81 -3.12
C LYS A 266 8.24 0.49 -3.76
N ARG A 267 7.58 1.35 -2.99
CA ARG A 267 7.28 2.73 -3.41
C ARG A 267 8.58 3.48 -3.62
N ASN A 268 8.78 4.02 -4.81
CA ASN A 268 10.02 4.66 -5.22
C ASN A 268 9.73 5.65 -6.36
N GLY A 269 10.21 6.89 -6.27
CA GLY A 269 9.82 7.97 -7.18
C GLY A 269 8.71 8.82 -6.59
N ASN A 270 7.87 9.43 -7.42
CA ASN A 270 6.79 10.30 -6.95
C ASN A 270 5.50 9.53 -6.69
N GLY A 271 4.81 9.91 -5.61
CA GLY A 271 3.56 9.28 -5.25
C GLY A 271 2.72 10.03 -4.24
N LYS A 272 1.50 9.54 -4.07
CA LYS A 272 0.51 10.06 -3.12
C LYS A 272 0.03 8.95 -2.21
N LEU A 273 0.19 9.14 -0.91
CA LEU A 273 -0.26 8.23 0.13
C LEU A 273 -1.40 8.86 0.92
N ILE A 274 -2.54 8.17 0.97
CA ILE A 274 -3.76 8.61 1.65
C ILE A 274 -4.01 7.63 2.80
N TYR A 275 -4.01 8.14 4.02
CA TYR A 275 -4.29 7.36 5.23
C TYR A 275 -5.78 7.36 5.55
N ASP A 276 -6.26 6.31 6.20
CA ASP A 276 -7.64 6.18 6.66
C ASP A 276 -8.10 7.33 7.57
N ASN A 277 -7.19 7.84 8.39
CA ASN A 277 -7.47 8.98 9.27
C ASN A 277 -7.60 10.32 8.53
N GLY A 278 -7.47 10.34 7.19
CA GLY A 278 -7.57 11.52 6.34
C GLY A 278 -6.29 12.34 6.21
N ASN A 279 -5.16 11.84 6.73
CA ASN A 279 -3.85 12.43 6.42
C ASN A 279 -3.44 12.08 4.99
N ILE A 280 -2.67 12.96 4.34
CA ILE A 280 -2.19 12.77 2.98
C ILE A 280 -0.73 13.17 2.91
N TYR A 281 0.10 12.32 2.30
CA TYR A 281 1.43 12.69 1.84
C TYR A 281 1.46 12.69 0.30
N GLU A 282 2.09 13.69 -0.28
CA GLU A 282 2.33 13.78 -1.72
C GLU A 282 3.76 14.29 -1.95
N GLY A 283 4.61 13.46 -2.57
CA GLY A 283 6.03 13.76 -2.73
C GLY A 283 6.86 12.57 -3.16
N ALA A 284 8.18 12.70 -2.96
CA ALA A 284 9.14 11.67 -3.33
C ALA A 284 9.22 10.54 -2.30
N PHE A 285 9.47 9.34 -2.80
CA PHE A 285 9.70 8.11 -2.04
C PHE A 285 11.02 7.47 -2.47
N ILE A 286 11.75 6.91 -1.53
CA ILE A 286 12.85 5.98 -1.77
C ILE A 286 12.67 4.79 -0.83
N ASP A 287 12.57 3.59 -1.40
CA ASP A 287 12.44 2.33 -0.65
C ASP A 287 11.37 2.39 0.46
N ASP A 288 10.14 2.85 0.09
CA ASP A 288 8.98 3.03 0.96
C ASP A 288 9.04 4.20 1.94
N ASN A 289 10.13 4.94 2.03
CA ASN A 289 10.28 6.09 2.92
C ASN A 289 9.97 7.41 2.18
N PHE A 290 9.42 8.39 2.91
CA PHE A 290 9.39 9.77 2.45
C PHE A 290 10.82 10.29 2.33
N GLU A 291 11.15 10.82 1.18
CA GLU A 291 12.49 11.30 0.85
C GLU A 291 12.42 12.52 -0.08
N GLY A 292 13.41 13.41 -0.05
CA GLY A 292 13.41 14.58 -0.92
C GLY A 292 12.30 15.57 -0.62
N GLU A 293 11.70 16.17 -1.65
CA GLU A 293 10.61 17.16 -1.48
C GLU A 293 9.25 16.48 -1.35
N GLY A 294 8.41 17.00 -0.44
CA GLY A 294 7.06 16.47 -0.25
C GLY A 294 6.19 17.31 0.65
N ILE A 295 4.87 17.13 0.49
CA ILE A 295 3.84 17.82 1.25
C ILE A 295 3.09 16.80 2.10
N PHE A 296 3.06 17.02 3.41
CA PHE A 296 2.22 16.25 4.32
C PHE A 296 1.08 17.13 4.85
N LYS A 297 -0.15 16.69 4.62
CA LYS A 297 -1.37 17.36 5.09
C LYS A 297 -2.04 16.52 6.17
N TRP A 298 -2.20 17.08 7.35
CA TRP A 298 -2.97 16.46 8.44
C TRP A 298 -4.45 16.75 8.25
N LYS A 299 -5.30 15.83 8.66
CA LYS A 299 -6.75 15.97 8.64
C LYS A 299 -7.26 17.23 9.37
N ASP A 300 -6.53 17.71 10.38
CA ASP A 300 -6.89 18.89 11.14
C ASP A 300 -6.51 20.22 10.46
N GLY A 301 -6.01 20.16 9.22
CA GLY A 301 -5.67 21.31 8.39
C GLY A 301 -4.22 21.80 8.55
N ARG A 302 -3.41 21.18 9.38
CA ARG A 302 -1.96 21.45 9.40
C ARG A 302 -1.32 20.93 8.12
N GLU A 303 -0.20 21.56 7.75
CA GLU A 303 0.56 21.19 6.55
C GLU A 303 2.05 21.37 6.79
N TYR A 304 2.83 20.41 6.33
CA TYR A 304 4.28 20.58 6.13
C TYR A 304 4.59 20.47 4.64
N ASN A 305 5.33 21.44 4.13
CA ASN A 305 5.83 21.45 2.76
C ASN A 305 7.35 21.66 2.82
N GLY A 306 8.13 20.68 2.42
CA GLY A 306 9.59 20.77 2.52
C GLY A 306 10.29 19.44 2.34
N GLN A 307 11.53 19.43 2.80
CA GLN A 307 12.44 18.30 2.62
C GLN A 307 12.24 17.21 3.66
N TRP A 308 12.33 15.97 3.19
CA TRP A 308 12.16 14.75 3.96
C TRP A 308 13.41 13.87 3.87
N LYS A 309 13.71 13.17 4.90
CA LYS A 309 14.73 12.12 4.94
C LYS A 309 14.27 11.01 5.89
N GLU A 310 14.21 9.77 5.37
CA GLU A 310 13.82 8.60 6.18
C GLU A 310 12.53 8.83 6.98
N ASN A 311 11.46 9.34 6.32
CA ASN A 311 10.15 9.69 6.91
C ASN A 311 10.17 10.84 7.94
N GLN A 312 11.25 11.60 8.01
CA GLN A 312 11.38 12.71 8.95
C GLN A 312 11.52 14.04 8.19
N MET A 313 10.90 15.11 8.73
CA MET A 313 11.15 16.46 8.27
C MET A 313 12.63 16.78 8.48
N ASN A 314 13.35 17.06 7.39
CA ASN A 314 14.80 17.28 7.42
C ASN A 314 15.19 18.24 6.29
N GLY A 315 16.08 19.19 6.56
CA GLY A 315 16.43 20.24 5.60
C GLY A 315 15.50 21.46 5.68
N LYS A 316 15.18 22.09 4.54
CA LYS A 316 14.33 23.28 4.51
C LYS A 316 12.86 22.90 4.38
N GLY A 317 11.98 23.66 5.08
CA GLY A 317 10.55 23.44 4.97
C GLY A 317 9.70 24.51 5.64
N VAL A 318 8.43 24.48 5.30
CA VAL A 318 7.40 25.35 5.88
C VAL A 318 6.37 24.47 6.57
N PHE A 319 6.18 24.69 7.87
CA PHE A 319 5.11 24.06 8.64
C PHE A 319 4.03 25.08 8.96
N ARG A 320 2.80 24.82 8.55
CA ARG A 320 1.62 25.65 8.81
C ARG A 320 0.73 24.97 9.81
N TRP A 321 0.51 25.60 10.99
CA TRP A 321 -0.48 25.13 11.98
C TRP A 321 -1.88 25.63 11.62
N ASP A 322 -1.95 26.88 11.14
CA ASP A 322 -3.14 27.55 10.62
C ASP A 322 -2.72 28.75 9.74
N LYS A 323 -3.67 29.54 9.25
CA LYS A 323 -3.41 30.68 8.38
C LYS A 323 -2.52 31.78 8.99
N ASN A 324 -2.51 31.88 10.32
CA ASN A 324 -1.78 32.94 11.06
C ASN A 324 -0.53 32.44 11.78
N ASN A 325 -0.34 31.11 11.82
CA ASN A 325 0.78 30.50 12.56
C ASN A 325 1.51 29.54 11.62
N TRP A 326 2.73 29.86 11.30
CA TRP A 326 3.59 28.97 10.50
C TRP A 326 5.06 29.19 10.83
N TYR A 327 5.88 28.20 10.53
CA TYR A 327 7.33 28.26 10.60
C TYR A 327 7.92 28.00 9.22
N GLU A 328 8.88 28.80 8.82
CA GLU A 328 9.70 28.60 7.63
C GLU A 328 11.17 28.55 8.06
N GLY A 329 11.87 27.46 7.75
CA GLY A 329 13.26 27.33 8.17
C GLY A 329 13.81 25.92 8.05
N HIS A 330 14.86 25.66 8.79
CA HIS A 330 15.53 24.36 8.76
C HIS A 330 14.97 23.40 9.82
N TYR A 331 14.90 22.15 9.40
CA TYR A 331 14.51 20.99 10.23
C TYR A 331 15.64 19.98 10.30
N LYS A 332 15.72 19.27 11.39
CA LYS A 332 16.55 18.08 11.58
C LYS A 332 15.77 17.09 12.44
N ASP A 333 15.54 15.89 11.92
CA ASP A 333 14.87 14.79 12.62
C ASP A 333 13.54 15.24 13.28
N ASN A 334 12.66 15.86 12.47
CA ASN A 334 11.35 16.43 12.86
C ASN A 334 11.43 17.63 13.83
N ARG A 335 12.59 18.24 14.05
CA ARG A 335 12.76 19.38 14.95
C ARG A 335 13.19 20.61 14.19
N ARG A 336 12.66 21.77 14.58
CA ARG A 336 13.19 23.05 14.11
C ARG A 336 14.62 23.20 14.62
N GLU A 337 15.55 23.32 13.70
CA GLU A 337 16.99 23.36 13.95
C GLU A 337 17.63 24.35 12.97
N GLY A 338 18.69 25.08 13.38
CA GLY A 338 19.33 26.05 12.51
C GLY A 338 18.57 27.36 12.41
N PHE A 339 18.57 28.02 11.24
CA PHE A 339 17.91 29.32 11.04
C PHE A 339 16.49 29.15 10.55
N GLY A 340 15.56 29.98 11.07
CA GLY A 340 14.18 29.99 10.63
C GLY A 340 13.35 31.14 11.21
N VAL A 341 12.18 31.34 10.62
CA VAL A 341 11.21 32.36 11.00
C VAL A 341 9.92 31.69 11.44
N TYR A 342 9.45 32.04 12.63
CA TYR A 342 8.17 31.60 13.15
C TYR A 342 7.20 32.76 13.21
N HIS A 343 6.12 32.69 12.46
CA HIS A 343 5.03 33.66 12.45
C HIS A 343 3.95 33.22 13.43
N PHE A 344 3.46 34.16 14.26
CA PHE A 344 2.40 33.95 15.25
C PHE A 344 1.34 35.05 15.21
N GLY A 345 0.94 35.45 14.03
CA GLY A 345 0.01 36.52 13.67
C GLY A 345 0.44 37.19 12.36
N GLU A 346 -0.36 38.14 11.87
CA GLU A 346 -0.10 38.76 10.57
C GLU A 346 1.25 39.47 10.49
N GLU A 347 1.62 40.24 11.54
CA GLU A 347 2.85 41.00 11.59
C GLU A 347 3.81 40.54 12.68
N ASN A 348 3.42 39.52 13.46
CA ASN A 348 4.20 39.06 14.59
C ASN A 348 5.07 37.87 14.20
N TYR A 349 6.37 37.94 14.46
CA TYR A 349 7.28 36.86 14.12
C TYR A 349 8.50 36.82 15.03
N PHE A 350 9.12 35.64 15.08
CA PHE A 350 10.49 35.44 15.57
C PHE A 350 11.37 34.96 14.42
N GLU A 351 12.46 35.65 14.16
CA GLU A 351 13.49 35.32 13.19
C GLU A 351 14.82 35.06 13.91
N GLY A 352 15.43 33.89 13.73
CA GLY A 352 16.69 33.60 14.39
C GLY A 352 17.07 32.13 14.37
N LYS A 353 18.04 31.77 15.21
CA LYS A 353 18.49 30.39 15.35
C LYS A 353 17.54 29.59 16.24
N TRP A 354 17.39 28.32 15.90
CA TRP A 354 16.56 27.31 16.55
C TRP A 354 17.43 26.15 17.01
N LEU A 355 17.13 25.57 18.14
CA LEU A 355 17.74 24.35 18.67
C LEU A 355 16.65 23.52 19.34
N ASN A 356 16.43 22.29 18.87
CA ASN A 356 15.42 21.38 19.42
C ASN A 356 14.03 22.05 19.58
N ASN A 357 13.48 22.64 18.51
CA ASN A 357 12.19 23.35 18.48
C ASN A 357 12.12 24.66 19.25
N LEU A 358 13.20 25.13 19.86
CA LEU A 358 13.22 26.32 20.69
C LEU A 358 14.13 27.41 20.09
N PRO A 359 13.73 28.70 20.14
CA PRO A 359 14.62 29.82 19.86
C PRO A 359 15.92 29.73 20.67
N HIS A 360 17.08 29.85 20.01
CA HIS A 360 18.38 29.74 20.61
C HIS A 360 19.40 30.63 19.90
N GLY A 361 20.29 31.26 20.66
CA GLY A 361 21.28 32.19 20.09
C GLY A 361 20.70 33.57 19.80
N VAL A 362 21.28 34.26 18.81
CA VAL A 362 20.82 35.61 18.44
C VAL A 362 19.58 35.51 17.52
N GLY A 363 18.58 36.34 17.79
CA GLY A 363 17.38 36.43 17.02
C GLY A 363 16.65 37.76 17.17
N LYS A 364 15.67 37.99 16.29
CA LYS A 364 14.79 39.15 16.31
C LYS A 364 13.38 38.71 16.61
N ILE A 365 12.69 39.43 17.46
CA ILE A 365 11.24 39.28 17.65
C ILE A 365 10.54 40.57 17.21
N CYS A 366 9.56 40.43 16.37
CA CYS A 366 8.62 41.50 16.01
C CYS A 366 7.28 41.21 16.71
N LYS A 367 6.77 42.17 17.48
CA LYS A 367 5.47 42.10 18.11
C LYS A 367 4.80 43.47 18.06
N ASP A 368 3.59 43.53 17.49
CA ASP A 368 2.79 44.76 17.36
C ASP A 368 3.63 45.94 16.73
N GLY A 369 4.37 45.60 15.65
CA GLY A 369 5.23 46.54 14.93
C GLY A 369 6.56 46.92 15.64
N LYS A 370 6.81 46.39 16.85
CA LYS A 370 8.04 46.68 17.58
C LYS A 370 9.05 45.54 17.41
N ILE A 371 10.24 45.85 16.96
CA ILE A 371 11.32 44.90 16.73
C ILE A 371 12.35 44.97 17.84
N VAL A 372 12.69 43.82 18.43
CA VAL A 372 13.77 43.68 19.44
C VAL A 372 14.72 42.59 18.97
N GLU A 373 16.00 42.93 18.87
CA GLU A 373 17.10 41.97 18.67
C GLU A 373 17.69 41.57 20.01
N GLY A 374 17.84 40.25 20.24
CA GLY A 374 18.35 39.79 21.53
C GLY A 374 18.96 38.40 21.49
N LEU A 375 19.49 38.01 22.65
CA LEU A 375 20.00 36.67 22.88
C LEU A 375 18.90 35.79 23.48
N PHE A 376 18.66 34.64 22.85
CA PHE A 376 17.71 33.62 23.32
C PHE A 376 18.47 32.36 23.78
N ARG A 377 17.98 31.70 24.81
CA ARG A 377 18.52 30.44 25.30
C ARG A 377 17.38 29.50 25.67
N PHE A 378 17.25 28.40 24.91
CA PHE A 378 16.19 27.40 25.09
C PHE A 378 14.78 28.05 25.20
N GLY A 379 14.44 28.91 24.22
CA GLY A 379 13.15 29.60 24.14
C GLY A 379 12.95 30.79 25.05
N LYS A 380 13.93 31.11 25.94
CA LYS A 380 13.85 32.26 26.85
C LYS A 380 14.66 33.44 26.29
N PHE A 381 14.09 34.64 26.33
CA PHE A 381 14.80 35.87 26.06
C PHE A 381 15.74 36.19 27.25
N ILE A 382 17.02 36.41 26.98
CA ILE A 382 18.05 36.62 28.02
C ILE A 382 18.41 38.11 28.13
N LYS A 383 18.71 38.74 27.00
CA LYS A 383 19.11 40.16 26.95
C LYS A 383 18.98 40.76 25.56
N THR A 384 18.80 42.06 25.50
CA THR A 384 18.83 42.83 24.23
C THR A 384 20.29 42.91 23.73
N ILE A 385 20.47 42.88 22.41
CA ILE A 385 21.76 43.10 21.76
C ILE A 385 21.70 44.43 21.05
N ASN A 386 22.50 45.40 21.50
CA ASN A 386 22.68 46.68 20.83
C ASN A 386 23.88 46.58 19.87
N ARG A 387 23.66 46.51 18.59
CA ARG A 387 24.74 46.67 17.61
C ARG A 387 25.01 48.16 17.41
N LYS A 388 26.18 48.63 17.88
CA LYS A 388 26.66 49.98 17.58
C LYS A 388 26.75 50.12 16.05
N GLY A 389 25.88 50.93 15.47
CA GLY A 389 25.96 51.28 14.06
C GLY A 389 24.71 51.03 13.20
N SER A 390 23.64 50.40 13.69
CA SER A 390 22.38 50.35 12.95
C SER A 390 21.43 51.40 13.52
N THR A 391 21.16 52.45 12.74
CA THR A 391 20.09 53.42 12.99
C THR A 391 18.73 52.74 12.79
N TYR A 392 18.30 52.03 13.84
CA TYR A 392 16.86 51.73 13.96
C TYR A 392 16.23 52.87 14.75
N ILE A 393 15.47 53.71 14.04
CA ILE A 393 14.54 54.65 14.65
C ILE A 393 13.38 53.80 15.20
N GLY A 394 13.58 53.26 16.41
CA GLY A 394 12.58 52.50 17.14
C GLY A 394 12.75 52.79 18.63
N ALA A 395 11.71 53.35 19.25
CA ALA A 395 11.68 53.70 20.65
C ALA A 395 12.27 52.55 21.51
N SER A 396 13.17 52.91 22.42
CA SER A 396 13.72 52.02 23.46
C SER A 396 12.57 51.45 24.26
N ILE A 397 12.24 50.20 24.03
CA ILE A 397 11.24 49.51 24.82
C ILE A 397 11.95 49.07 26.10
N ASN A 398 11.57 49.66 27.21
CA ASN A 398 12.08 49.32 28.53
C ASN A 398 11.38 48.05 29.03
N PHE A 399 12.00 46.89 28.81
CA PHE A 399 11.46 45.57 29.20
C PHE A 399 11.78 45.20 30.66
N LYS A 400 11.91 46.18 31.57
CA LYS A 400 12.23 45.87 32.96
C LYS A 400 11.19 44.98 33.68
N ASP A 401 9.94 44.92 33.18
CA ASP A 401 8.82 44.24 33.87
C ASP A 401 7.99 43.27 33.05
N GLU A 402 8.23 43.12 31.72
CA GLU A 402 7.50 42.12 30.94
C GLU A 402 8.41 40.91 30.68
N LYS A 403 8.17 39.81 31.41
CA LYS A 403 8.61 38.48 31.03
C LYS A 403 7.95 38.18 29.67
N ILE A 404 8.71 38.25 28.57
CA ILE A 404 8.24 37.76 27.28
C ILE A 404 8.08 36.25 27.43
N ASP A 405 6.91 35.84 27.89
CA ASP A 405 6.54 34.44 27.96
C ASP A 405 6.12 34.01 26.55
N ILE A 406 7.05 33.37 25.83
CA ILE A 406 6.77 32.75 24.52
C ILE A 406 5.61 31.75 24.62
N ASN A 407 5.27 31.29 25.83
CA ASN A 407 4.14 30.41 26.11
C ASN A 407 2.79 31.16 26.25
N SER A 408 2.79 32.50 26.40
CA SER A 408 1.57 33.29 26.49
C SER A 408 0.76 33.30 25.17
N PHE A 409 1.40 32.95 24.05
CA PHE A 409 0.78 32.81 22.73
C PHE A 409 -0.19 31.64 22.63
N LYS A 410 -0.25 30.75 23.62
CA LYS A 410 -1.14 29.56 23.67
C LYS A 410 -2.50 29.80 24.33
N ARG A 411 -2.71 30.85 25.13
CA ARG A 411 -3.90 30.96 25.99
C ARG A 411 -5.17 31.45 25.31
N LYS A 412 -5.13 31.93 24.06
CA LYS A 412 -6.33 32.47 23.37
C LYS A 412 -7.17 31.42 22.62
N LYS A 413 -6.79 30.15 22.58
CA LYS A 413 -7.55 29.11 21.83
C LYS A 413 -8.63 28.38 22.62
N ASN A 414 -8.77 28.57 23.93
CA ASN A 414 -9.75 27.82 24.75
C ASN A 414 -11.06 28.56 25.01
N ASN A 415 -11.31 29.73 24.45
CA ASN A 415 -12.54 30.51 24.68
C ASN A 415 -13.38 30.76 23.43
N LEU A 416 -13.28 29.91 22.40
CA LEU A 416 -14.28 29.86 21.32
C LEU A 416 -14.83 28.43 21.26
N LYS A 417 -15.88 28.24 22.09
CA LYS A 417 -16.85 27.17 21.89
C LYS A 417 -17.88 27.63 20.88
#